data_ea1ba3502ba1a0e23a6f709f09c1fe76
#
_entry.id   ea1ba3502ba1a0e23a6f709f09c1fe76
#
_cell.length_a   1.000
_cell.length_b   1.000
_cell.length_c   1.000
_cell.angle_alpha   90.00
_cell.angle_beta   90.00
_cell.angle_gamma   90.00
#
_symmetry.space_group_name_H-M   'P 1'
#
loop_
_entity.id
_entity.type
_entity.pdbx_description
1 polymer ?
#
loop_
_entity_poly.entity_id
_entity_poly.type
_entity_poly.pdbx_seq_one_letter_code
_entity_poly.pdbx_strand_id
1 'polypeptide(L)'
;CAVTNKQNKDSVKNLSVFIRQQHSVCDFSSSDSWVILSPIEQSIKRKIETVGTPLKDWDIQINYGLKTGYNEAFIISTEKREEILSNCQSEDERQRTAELIRPILRGRDIKRYVYDWANIWLIYIPWHFPYQFDESIQGASEKAEKAFMEQYPAVYAHMLQYKEPLSNRNKAETGIRYEWYAMQRWGAKYW
;
A
#
# COMPACT_ATOMS: atom_id res chain seq x y z
N CYS A 1 -17.85 4.09 -31.30
CA CYS A 1 -17.25 4.96 -30.30
C CYS A 1 -15.91 5.50 -30.83
N ALA A 2 -15.56 6.74 -30.52
CA ALA A 2 -14.25 7.30 -30.82
C ALA A 2 -13.75 8.02 -29.56
N VAL A 3 -12.49 7.78 -29.20
CA VAL A 3 -11.89 8.34 -27.98
C VAL A 3 -10.66 9.15 -28.31
N THR A 4 -10.51 10.31 -27.69
CA THR A 4 -9.34 11.17 -27.79
C THR A 4 -8.70 11.34 -26.42
N ASN A 5 -7.41 11.63 -26.39
CA ASN A 5 -6.64 11.97 -25.21
C ASN A 5 -5.97 13.36 -25.37
N LYS A 6 -5.26 13.80 -24.32
CA LYS A 6 -4.57 15.11 -24.35
C LYS A 6 -3.54 15.25 -25.47
N GLN A 7 -2.91 14.16 -25.90
CA GLN A 7 -1.89 14.16 -26.96
C GLN A 7 -2.51 14.36 -28.36
N ASN A 8 -3.76 13.90 -28.53
CA ASN A 8 -4.48 13.97 -29.83
C ASN A 8 -5.51 15.11 -29.87
N LYS A 9 -5.40 16.10 -29.00
CA LYS A 9 -6.36 17.20 -28.87
C LYS A 9 -6.59 17.97 -30.18
N ASP A 10 -5.55 18.13 -31.01
CA ASP A 10 -5.66 18.82 -32.29
C ASP A 10 -6.36 18.01 -33.38
N SER A 11 -6.42 16.69 -33.25
CA SER A 11 -7.13 15.79 -34.18
C SER A 11 -8.65 16.01 -34.17
N VAL A 12 -9.19 16.64 -33.12
CA VAL A 12 -10.64 16.90 -32.95
C VAL A 12 -11.08 18.15 -33.71
N LYS A 13 -10.18 18.95 -34.29
CA LYS A 13 -10.51 20.16 -35.07
C LYS A 13 -11.44 19.86 -36.25
N ASN A 14 -11.35 18.64 -36.82
CA ASN A 14 -12.29 18.14 -37.80
C ASN A 14 -12.93 16.85 -37.29
N LEU A 15 -14.04 17.01 -36.57
CA LEU A 15 -14.75 15.91 -35.90
C LEU A 15 -15.17 14.79 -36.87
N SER A 16 -15.62 15.12 -38.08
CA SER A 16 -16.06 14.14 -39.06
C SER A 16 -14.90 13.24 -39.54
N VAL A 17 -13.74 13.83 -39.77
CA VAL A 17 -12.53 13.08 -40.16
C VAL A 17 -12.04 12.25 -38.99
N PHE A 18 -12.00 12.81 -37.79
CA PHE A 18 -11.59 12.12 -36.57
C PHE A 18 -12.46 10.89 -36.30
N ILE A 19 -13.78 11.04 -36.31
CA ILE A 19 -14.72 9.92 -36.12
C ILE A 19 -14.54 8.86 -37.19
N ARG A 20 -14.38 9.25 -38.44
CA ARG A 20 -14.21 8.30 -39.56
C ARG A 20 -12.94 7.46 -39.43
N GLN A 21 -11.85 8.07 -38.93
CA GLN A 21 -10.53 7.43 -38.81
C GLN A 21 -10.34 6.66 -37.50
N GLN A 22 -10.96 7.11 -36.41
CA GLN A 22 -10.66 6.63 -35.06
C GLN A 22 -11.84 5.93 -34.39
N HIS A 23 -12.97 5.71 -35.08
CA HIS A 23 -14.08 5.01 -34.46
C HIS A 23 -13.80 3.51 -34.34
N SER A 24 -14.24 2.97 -33.23
CA SER A 24 -14.31 1.52 -33.00
C SER A 24 -15.75 1.12 -32.69
N VAL A 25 -16.16 -0.02 -33.24
CA VAL A 25 -17.44 -0.61 -32.85
C VAL A 25 -17.25 -1.30 -31.51
N CYS A 26 -18.02 -0.88 -30.50
CA CYS A 26 -17.95 -1.42 -29.15
C CYS A 26 -19.34 -1.98 -28.78
N ASP A 27 -19.34 -3.13 -28.12
CA ASP A 27 -20.52 -3.69 -27.50
C ASP A 27 -20.61 -3.23 -26.04
N PHE A 28 -21.71 -2.60 -25.66
CA PHE A 28 -22.00 -2.10 -24.33
C PHE A 28 -23.20 -2.83 -23.70
N SER A 29 -23.47 -4.06 -24.15
CA SER A 29 -24.63 -4.84 -23.69
C SER A 29 -24.45 -5.43 -22.29
N SER A 30 -23.20 -5.55 -21.79
CA SER A 30 -22.94 -6.06 -20.45
C SER A 30 -22.75 -4.96 -19.43
N SER A 31 -22.96 -5.28 -18.14
CA SER A 31 -22.68 -4.41 -17.01
C SER A 31 -21.19 -4.39 -16.60
N ASP A 32 -20.36 -5.17 -17.29
CA ASP A 32 -18.92 -5.23 -17.03
C ASP A 32 -18.20 -3.92 -17.38
N SER A 33 -16.98 -3.78 -16.90
CA SER A 33 -16.15 -2.62 -17.19
C SER A 33 -15.93 -2.47 -18.69
N TRP A 34 -16.32 -1.33 -19.23
CA TRP A 34 -16.18 -1.04 -20.67
C TRP A 34 -14.74 -0.72 -21.01
N VAL A 35 -14.21 -1.43 -22.00
CA VAL A 35 -12.88 -1.17 -22.54
C VAL A 35 -13.02 -0.82 -24.02
N ILE A 36 -12.61 0.40 -24.39
CA ILE A 36 -12.65 0.86 -25.77
C ILE A 36 -11.31 0.56 -26.41
N LEU A 37 -11.30 -0.45 -27.28
CA LEU A 37 -10.12 -0.97 -27.95
C LEU A 37 -10.24 -0.80 -29.47
N SER A 38 -9.10 -0.63 -30.14
CA SER A 38 -9.04 -0.76 -31.60
C SER A 38 -9.39 -2.17 -32.05
N PRO A 39 -9.75 -2.40 -33.32
CA PRO A 39 -10.05 -3.75 -33.85
C PRO A 39 -8.93 -4.77 -33.63
N ILE A 40 -7.67 -4.34 -33.69
CA ILE A 40 -6.49 -5.19 -33.46
C ILE A 40 -6.44 -5.59 -31.98
N GLU A 41 -6.56 -4.63 -31.07
CA GLU A 41 -6.54 -4.89 -29.63
C GLU A 41 -7.71 -5.78 -29.20
N GLN A 42 -8.91 -5.58 -29.78
CA GLN A 42 -10.05 -6.45 -29.55
C GLN A 42 -9.77 -7.90 -30.01
N SER A 43 -9.13 -8.06 -31.16
CA SER A 43 -8.73 -9.38 -31.66
C SER A 43 -7.74 -10.07 -30.74
N ILE A 44 -6.72 -9.32 -30.27
CA ILE A 44 -5.72 -9.82 -29.31
C ILE A 44 -6.40 -10.20 -27.99
N LYS A 45 -7.22 -9.31 -27.43
CA LYS A 45 -8.00 -9.58 -26.20
C LYS A 45 -8.80 -10.86 -26.33
N ARG A 46 -9.60 -10.98 -27.37
CA ARG A 46 -10.44 -12.17 -27.64
C ARG A 46 -9.60 -13.45 -27.74
N LYS A 47 -8.43 -13.38 -28.41
CA LYS A 47 -7.53 -14.53 -28.53
C LYS A 47 -6.96 -14.93 -27.17
N ILE A 48 -6.53 -13.96 -26.35
CA ILE A 48 -6.05 -14.21 -24.99
C ILE A 48 -7.15 -14.86 -24.13
N GLU A 49 -8.38 -14.34 -24.18
CA GLU A 49 -9.51 -14.85 -23.41
C GLU A 49 -9.96 -16.27 -23.85
N THR A 50 -9.73 -16.61 -25.11
CA THR A 50 -10.07 -17.95 -25.62
C THR A 50 -9.08 -19.03 -25.21
N VAL A 51 -7.78 -18.71 -25.11
CA VAL A 51 -6.72 -19.69 -24.84
C VAL A 51 -6.15 -19.57 -23.41
N GLY A 52 -6.35 -18.43 -22.75
CA GLY A 52 -5.82 -18.15 -21.42
C GLY A 52 -6.76 -18.61 -20.31
N THR A 53 -6.19 -19.00 -19.19
CA THR A 53 -6.94 -19.21 -17.95
C THR A 53 -6.97 -17.90 -17.17
N PRO A 54 -8.13 -17.32 -16.82
CA PRO A 54 -8.22 -16.12 -16.01
C PRO A 54 -7.48 -16.27 -14.68
N LEU A 55 -6.78 -15.22 -14.25
CA LEU A 55 -5.97 -15.23 -13.03
C LEU A 55 -6.80 -15.59 -11.77
N LYS A 56 -8.09 -15.23 -11.76
CA LYS A 56 -9.03 -15.57 -10.68
C LYS A 56 -9.27 -17.08 -10.53
N ASP A 57 -9.03 -17.86 -11.59
CA ASP A 57 -9.25 -19.31 -11.63
C ASP A 57 -7.95 -20.09 -11.33
N TRP A 58 -6.86 -19.39 -11.02
CA TRP A 58 -5.60 -19.98 -10.60
C TRP A 58 -5.63 -20.24 -9.08
N ASP A 59 -4.96 -21.30 -8.66
CA ASP A 59 -4.72 -21.57 -7.23
C ASP A 59 -3.62 -20.65 -6.68
N ILE A 60 -3.93 -19.36 -6.61
CA ILE A 60 -3.04 -18.31 -6.13
C ILE A 60 -3.76 -17.35 -5.18
N GLN A 61 -2.99 -16.79 -4.26
CA GLN A 61 -3.45 -15.68 -3.43
C GLN A 61 -2.77 -14.38 -3.89
N ILE A 62 -3.58 -13.38 -4.20
CA ILE A 62 -3.09 -12.04 -4.52
C ILE A 62 -3.33 -11.15 -3.30
N ASN A 63 -2.26 -10.80 -2.61
CA ASN A 63 -2.32 -9.98 -1.42
C ASN A 63 -1.78 -8.58 -1.71
N TYR A 64 -2.40 -7.59 -1.09
CA TYR A 64 -1.82 -6.25 -1.04
C TYR A 64 -0.62 -6.26 -0.10
N GLY A 65 0.46 -5.58 -0.47
CA GLY A 65 1.59 -5.35 0.40
C GLY A 65 1.26 -4.47 1.61
N LEU A 66 2.26 -4.24 2.44
CA LEU A 66 2.18 -3.32 3.58
C LEU A 66 1.92 -1.89 3.10
N LYS A 67 1.11 -1.14 3.85
CA LYS A 67 0.87 0.29 3.61
C LYS A 67 1.05 1.06 4.89
N THR A 68 2.02 1.94 4.93
CA THR A 68 2.32 2.77 6.11
C THR A 68 1.29 3.89 6.29
N GLY A 69 0.83 4.45 5.18
CA GLY A 69 -0.01 5.65 5.13
C GLY A 69 0.79 6.96 5.27
N TYR A 70 2.02 6.90 5.81
CA TYR A 70 2.98 8.01 5.90
C TYR A 70 4.40 7.45 6.05
N ASN A 71 5.15 7.38 4.96
CA ASN A 71 6.43 6.67 4.91
C ASN A 71 7.49 7.24 5.85
N GLU A 72 7.54 8.56 6.01
CA GLU A 72 8.55 9.25 6.80
C GLU A 72 8.56 8.82 8.28
N ALA A 73 7.41 8.41 8.81
CA ALA A 73 7.31 7.92 10.18
C ALA A 73 7.75 6.46 10.33
N PHE A 74 7.57 5.64 9.29
CA PHE A 74 7.75 4.19 9.39
C PHE A 74 8.99 3.66 8.69
N ILE A 75 9.46 4.34 7.63
CA ILE A 75 10.63 3.91 6.86
C ILE A 75 11.81 4.77 7.27
N ILE A 76 12.76 4.16 7.96
CA ILE A 76 13.90 4.83 8.57
C ILE A 76 15.24 4.32 8.00
N SER A 77 16.27 5.12 8.12
CA SER A 77 17.65 4.73 7.79
C SER A 77 18.27 3.87 8.91
N THR A 78 19.43 3.28 8.63
CA THR A 78 20.19 2.52 9.64
C THR A 78 20.61 3.43 10.81
N GLU A 79 21.04 4.66 10.52
CA GLU A 79 21.43 5.64 11.54
C GLU A 79 20.27 5.95 12.48
N LYS A 80 19.08 6.16 11.92
CA LYS A 80 17.87 6.43 12.71
C LYS A 80 17.45 5.22 13.55
N ARG A 81 17.63 4.00 13.02
CA ARG A 81 17.41 2.77 13.76
C ARG A 81 18.33 2.69 14.98
N GLU A 82 19.62 2.91 14.78
CA GLU A 82 20.60 2.87 15.86
C GLU A 82 20.34 3.98 16.91
N GLU A 83 19.92 5.16 16.48
CA GLU A 83 19.48 6.24 17.38
C GLU A 83 18.30 5.78 18.26
N ILE A 84 17.25 5.18 17.68
CA ILE A 84 16.10 4.68 18.44
C ILE A 84 16.54 3.58 19.41
N LEU A 85 17.37 2.64 18.98
CA LEU A 85 17.87 1.57 19.83
C LEU A 85 18.76 2.07 20.98
N SER A 86 19.51 3.13 20.77
CA SER A 86 20.34 3.76 21.82
C SER A 86 19.51 4.52 22.85
N ASN A 87 18.30 4.96 22.48
CA ASN A 87 17.37 5.66 23.37
C ASN A 87 16.50 4.72 24.22
N CYS A 88 16.61 3.39 24.03
CA CYS A 88 15.92 2.43 24.85
C CYS A 88 16.44 2.45 26.29
N GLN A 89 15.53 2.37 27.26
CA GLN A 89 15.83 2.50 28.68
C GLN A 89 16.35 1.20 29.31
N SER A 90 16.08 0.06 28.68
CA SER A 90 16.51 -1.27 29.13
C SER A 90 16.91 -2.16 27.95
N GLU A 91 17.69 -3.21 28.24
CA GLU A 91 18.06 -4.21 27.24
C GLU A 91 16.83 -4.99 26.71
N ASP A 92 15.85 -5.25 27.58
CA ASP A 92 14.59 -5.89 27.17
C ASP A 92 13.78 -5.02 26.20
N GLU A 93 13.71 -3.71 26.44
CA GLU A 93 13.10 -2.77 25.48
C GLU A 93 13.86 -2.75 24.16
N ARG A 94 15.20 -2.71 24.24
CA ARG A 94 16.07 -2.66 23.07
C ARG A 94 15.89 -3.91 22.20
N GLN A 95 15.82 -5.09 22.80
CA GLN A 95 15.60 -6.34 22.08
C GLN A 95 14.23 -6.33 21.39
N ARG A 96 13.15 -6.02 22.11
CA ARG A 96 11.80 -5.93 21.54
C ARG A 96 11.72 -4.89 20.42
N THR A 97 12.38 -3.73 20.60
CA THR A 97 12.44 -2.68 19.60
C THR A 97 13.20 -3.14 18.35
N ALA A 98 14.30 -3.87 18.53
CA ALA A 98 15.06 -4.40 17.40
C ALA A 98 14.25 -5.42 16.58
N GLU A 99 13.40 -6.22 17.21
CA GLU A 99 12.48 -7.15 16.54
C GLU A 99 11.34 -6.43 15.81
N LEU A 100 10.90 -5.28 16.35
CA LEU A 100 9.87 -4.45 15.74
C LEU A 100 10.36 -3.72 14.48
N ILE A 101 11.66 -3.39 14.42
CA ILE A 101 12.27 -2.66 13.31
C ILE A 101 12.92 -3.67 12.35
N ARG A 102 12.29 -3.91 11.20
CA ARG A 102 12.67 -4.95 10.23
C ARG A 102 13.26 -4.37 8.96
N PRO A 103 14.23 -5.04 8.32
CA PRO A 103 14.70 -4.61 7.01
C PRO A 103 13.57 -4.70 5.98
N ILE A 104 13.51 -3.73 5.06
CA ILE A 104 12.51 -3.72 3.99
C ILE A 104 13.18 -3.57 2.63
N LEU A 105 12.64 -4.31 1.64
CA LEU A 105 12.96 -4.14 0.23
C LEU A 105 11.81 -3.44 -0.49
N ARG A 106 12.13 -2.42 -1.25
CA ARG A 106 11.17 -1.79 -2.17
C ARG A 106 11.20 -2.53 -3.52
N GLY A 107 10.15 -2.42 -4.32
CA GLY A 107 10.11 -3.06 -5.64
C GLY A 107 11.30 -2.69 -6.53
N ARG A 108 11.82 -1.46 -6.46
CA ARG A 108 13.02 -1.03 -7.21
C ARG A 108 14.33 -1.65 -6.73
N ASP A 109 14.38 -2.16 -5.51
CA ASP A 109 15.55 -2.79 -4.91
C ASP A 109 15.66 -4.27 -5.35
N ILE A 110 14.57 -4.83 -5.90
CA ILE A 110 14.50 -6.21 -6.38
C ILE A 110 14.88 -6.23 -7.87
N LYS A 111 15.86 -7.03 -8.23
CA LYS A 111 16.31 -7.29 -9.60
C LYS A 111 15.91 -8.70 -10.03
N ARG A 112 16.25 -9.10 -11.26
CA ARG A 112 15.82 -10.39 -11.81
C ARG A 112 16.24 -11.62 -10.98
N TYR A 113 17.43 -11.59 -10.36
CA TYR A 113 17.96 -12.71 -9.58
C TYR A 113 18.66 -12.30 -8.28
N VAL A 114 18.73 -11.01 -7.98
CA VAL A 114 19.39 -10.43 -6.80
C VAL A 114 18.57 -9.27 -6.26
N TYR A 115 18.95 -8.75 -5.12
CA TYR A 115 18.42 -7.50 -4.59
C TYR A 115 19.57 -6.58 -4.16
N ASP A 116 19.32 -5.28 -4.27
CA ASP A 116 20.20 -4.22 -3.77
C ASP A 116 19.53 -3.55 -2.57
N TRP A 117 19.88 -3.99 -1.38
CA TRP A 117 19.26 -3.42 -0.19
C TRP A 117 19.76 -1.99 0.06
N ALA A 118 18.82 -1.06 0.18
CA ALA A 118 19.11 0.37 0.34
C ALA A 118 19.39 0.79 1.79
N ASN A 119 19.68 -0.12 2.70
CA ASN A 119 19.90 0.10 4.13
C ASN A 119 18.74 0.85 4.80
N ILE A 120 17.51 0.47 4.46
CA ILE A 120 16.29 1.01 5.03
C ILE A 120 15.54 -0.03 5.84
N TRP A 121 14.87 0.46 6.87
CA TRP A 121 14.16 -0.34 7.85
C TRP A 121 12.71 0.12 7.96
N LEU A 122 11.83 -0.81 8.31
CA LEU A 122 10.42 -0.57 8.58
C LEU A 122 10.17 -0.72 10.07
N ILE A 123 9.62 0.30 10.71
CA ILE A 123 9.01 0.18 12.03
C ILE A 123 7.65 -0.48 11.83
N TYR A 124 7.55 -1.77 12.19
CA TYR A 124 6.39 -2.59 11.91
C TYR A 124 5.39 -2.53 13.06
N ILE A 125 4.43 -1.60 12.99
CA ILE A 125 3.41 -1.41 14.03
C ILE A 125 2.04 -1.82 13.47
N PRO A 126 1.52 -3.02 13.83
CA PRO A 126 0.18 -3.46 13.46
C PRO A 126 -0.92 -2.66 14.15
N TRP A 127 -2.18 -2.86 13.75
CA TRP A 127 -3.33 -2.30 14.44
C TRP A 127 -3.41 -2.83 15.87
N HIS A 128 -3.84 -2.00 16.79
CA HIS A 128 -4.02 -2.31 18.22
C HIS A 128 -2.74 -2.77 18.94
N PHE A 129 -1.57 -2.48 18.34
CA PHE A 129 -0.29 -2.85 18.92
C PHE A 129 -0.12 -2.28 20.35
N PRO A 130 0.32 -3.08 21.33
CA PRO A 130 0.83 -4.46 21.26
C PRO A 130 -0.23 -5.58 21.37
N TYR A 131 -1.52 -5.26 21.27
CA TYR A 131 -2.64 -6.21 21.38
C TYR A 131 -3.23 -6.59 20.00
N GLN A 132 -2.42 -6.71 18.97
CA GLN A 132 -2.83 -6.90 17.57
C GLN A 132 -3.64 -8.18 17.29
N PHE A 133 -3.67 -9.12 18.21
CA PHE A 133 -4.44 -10.38 18.12
C PHE A 133 -5.67 -10.40 19.04
N ASP A 134 -5.96 -9.31 19.73
CA ASP A 134 -7.16 -9.17 20.56
C ASP A 134 -8.34 -8.72 19.70
N GLU A 135 -9.16 -9.68 19.25
CA GLU A 135 -10.33 -9.43 18.41
C GLU A 135 -11.45 -8.63 19.11
N SER A 136 -11.36 -8.45 20.42
CA SER A 136 -12.33 -7.64 21.16
C SER A 136 -12.16 -6.14 20.98
N ILE A 137 -10.99 -5.70 20.50
CA ILE A 137 -10.67 -4.29 20.29
C ILE A 137 -11.25 -3.83 18.95
N GLN A 138 -12.15 -2.85 19.02
CA GLN A 138 -12.73 -2.21 17.84
C GLN A 138 -12.41 -0.72 17.81
N GLY A 139 -11.82 -0.26 16.72
CA GLY A 139 -11.41 1.14 16.58
C GLY A 139 -10.12 1.48 17.33
N ALA A 140 -9.81 2.77 17.47
CA ALA A 140 -8.64 3.20 18.21
C ALA A 140 -8.78 2.92 19.72
N SER A 141 -7.77 2.30 20.32
CA SER A 141 -7.77 1.86 21.72
C SER A 141 -6.77 2.65 22.55
N GLU A 142 -7.26 3.40 23.54
CA GLU A 142 -6.41 4.10 24.52
C GLU A 142 -5.58 3.12 25.35
N LYS A 143 -6.13 1.93 25.62
CA LYS A 143 -5.40 0.84 26.31
C LYS A 143 -4.19 0.39 25.49
N ALA A 144 -4.34 0.23 24.19
CA ALA A 144 -3.25 -0.15 23.30
C ALA A 144 -2.19 0.97 23.20
N GLU A 145 -2.61 2.23 23.07
CA GLU A 145 -1.69 3.37 23.03
C GLU A 145 -0.87 3.48 24.32
N LYS A 146 -1.53 3.34 25.47
CA LYS A 146 -0.85 3.36 26.77
C LYS A 146 0.16 2.22 26.92
N ALA A 147 -0.21 1.00 26.54
CA ALA A 147 0.70 -0.14 26.58
C ALA A 147 1.87 0.03 25.60
N PHE A 148 1.65 0.59 24.41
CA PHE A 148 2.71 0.90 23.46
C PHE A 148 3.69 1.94 24.02
N MET A 149 3.19 3.00 24.64
CA MET A 149 4.01 4.02 25.30
C MET A 149 4.86 3.44 26.44
N GLU A 150 4.30 2.53 27.24
CA GLU A 150 4.99 1.91 28.38
C GLU A 150 6.03 0.86 27.95
N GLN A 151 5.72 0.06 26.92
CA GLN A 151 6.56 -1.07 26.51
C GLN A 151 7.62 -0.71 25.47
N TYR A 152 7.40 0.37 24.69
CA TYR A 152 8.27 0.82 23.60
C TYR A 152 8.46 2.35 23.62
N PRO A 153 8.90 2.93 24.73
CA PRO A 153 8.97 4.38 24.89
C PRO A 153 9.86 5.07 23.85
N ALA A 154 10.97 4.45 23.41
CA ALA A 154 11.83 5.01 22.37
C ALA A 154 11.16 5.08 21.00
N VAL A 155 10.42 4.04 20.61
CA VAL A 155 9.65 4.02 19.35
C VAL A 155 8.46 4.97 19.45
N TYR A 156 7.77 5.00 20.56
CA TYR A 156 6.64 5.91 20.78
C TYR A 156 7.07 7.38 20.68
N ALA A 157 8.22 7.75 21.27
CA ALA A 157 8.78 9.09 21.18
C ALA A 157 9.14 9.47 19.71
N HIS A 158 9.64 8.52 18.92
CA HIS A 158 9.83 8.71 17.49
C HIS A 158 8.51 8.96 16.76
N MET A 159 7.49 8.12 16.98
CA MET A 159 6.18 8.26 16.34
C MET A 159 5.46 9.55 16.71
N LEU A 160 5.64 10.07 17.94
CA LEU A 160 5.05 11.34 18.38
C LEU A 160 5.44 12.53 17.51
N GLN A 161 6.64 12.53 16.92
CA GLN A 161 7.10 13.59 16.03
C GLN A 161 6.21 13.70 14.76
N TYR A 162 5.52 12.63 14.43
CA TYR A 162 4.65 12.52 13.25
C TYR A 162 3.16 12.40 13.61
N LYS A 163 2.78 12.67 14.87
CA LYS A 163 1.38 12.46 15.34
C LYS A 163 0.38 13.23 14.49
N GLU A 164 0.66 14.47 14.13
CA GLU A 164 -0.25 15.30 13.35
C GLU A 164 -0.50 14.74 11.94
N PRO A 165 0.52 14.51 11.07
CA PRO A 165 0.30 13.93 9.76
C PRO A 165 -0.28 12.51 9.82
N LEU A 166 0.08 11.70 10.81
CA LEU A 166 -0.46 10.36 11.00
C LEU A 166 -1.95 10.38 11.36
N SER A 167 -2.37 11.28 12.22
CA SER A 167 -3.78 11.46 12.61
C SER A 167 -4.64 11.99 11.45
N ASN A 168 -4.03 12.70 10.50
CA ASN A 168 -4.74 13.32 9.39
C ASN A 168 -4.84 12.44 8.13
N ARG A 169 -4.07 11.34 8.05
CA ARG A 169 -3.96 10.51 6.83
C ARG A 169 -5.26 9.80 6.38
N ASN A 170 -6.21 9.60 7.28
CA ASN A 170 -7.43 8.82 7.03
C ASN A 170 -8.72 9.62 7.19
N LYS A 171 -8.67 10.94 7.15
CA LYS A 171 -9.87 11.80 7.37
C LYS A 171 -11.01 11.57 6.37
N ALA A 172 -10.72 10.98 5.20
CA ALA A 172 -11.73 10.69 4.17
C ALA A 172 -12.41 9.31 4.35
N GLU A 173 -11.92 8.45 5.23
CA GLU A 173 -12.49 7.13 5.48
C GLU A 173 -13.49 7.20 6.65
N THR A 174 -14.63 6.54 6.49
CA THR A 174 -15.65 6.47 7.53
C THR A 174 -15.16 5.61 8.70
N GLY A 175 -14.91 6.26 9.84
CA GLY A 175 -14.51 5.63 11.09
C GLY A 175 -13.01 5.39 11.24
N ILE A 176 -12.50 5.65 12.44
CA ILE A 176 -11.12 5.35 12.83
C ILE A 176 -11.09 3.88 13.22
N ARG A 177 -10.41 3.04 12.44
CA ARG A 177 -10.35 1.59 12.65
C ARG A 177 -9.16 1.14 13.49
N TYR A 178 -8.16 2.01 13.71
CA TYR A 178 -6.90 1.72 14.38
C TYR A 178 -6.29 3.00 14.95
N GLU A 179 -5.28 2.86 15.77
CA GLU A 179 -4.57 3.94 16.44
C GLU A 179 -3.78 4.79 15.43
N TRP A 180 -3.59 6.06 15.75
CA TRP A 180 -2.89 7.03 14.91
C TRP A 180 -1.45 6.58 14.55
N TYR A 181 -0.79 5.84 15.43
CA TYR A 181 0.59 5.35 15.28
C TYR A 181 0.70 4.03 14.50
N ALA A 182 -0.40 3.31 14.29
CA ALA A 182 -0.37 2.03 13.59
C ALA A 182 -0.27 2.20 12.06
N MET A 183 0.23 1.20 11.37
CA MET A 183 0.28 1.15 9.90
C MET A 183 -1.13 1.14 9.30
N GLN A 184 -1.33 1.79 8.14
CA GLN A 184 -2.62 1.80 7.46
C GLN A 184 -3.07 0.39 7.04
N ARG A 185 -2.12 -0.46 6.64
CA ARG A 185 -2.33 -1.88 6.35
C ARG A 185 -1.08 -2.67 6.74
N TRP A 186 -1.23 -3.58 7.67
CA TRP A 186 -0.10 -4.31 8.26
C TRP A 186 0.02 -5.77 7.80
N GLY A 187 -0.92 -6.25 6.95
CA GLY A 187 -0.82 -7.57 6.36
C GLY A 187 -1.27 -8.73 7.27
N ALA A 188 -2.28 -8.52 8.13
CA ALA A 188 -2.79 -9.50 9.10
C ALA A 188 -3.01 -10.93 8.57
N LYS A 189 -3.25 -11.07 7.25
CA LYS A 189 -3.56 -12.37 6.64
C LYS A 189 -2.33 -13.24 6.30
N TYR A 190 -1.13 -12.70 6.41
CA TYR A 190 0.10 -13.39 6.01
C TYR A 190 1.25 -13.27 7.02
N TRP A 191 0.90 -13.04 8.29
CA TRP A 191 1.81 -13.05 9.43
C TRP A 191 1.40 -14.12 10.43
#